data_4b5fa6d208ccb2ea9a11f60fa0f76fd6
#
_entry.id   4b5fa6d208ccb2ea9a11f60fa0f76fd6
#
_cell.length_a   1.000
_cell.length_b   1.000
_cell.length_c   1.000
_cell.angle_alpha   90.00
_cell.angle_beta   90.00
_cell.angle_gamma   90.00
#
_symmetry.space_group_name_H-M   'P 1'
#
loop_
_entity.id
_entity.type
_entity.pdbx_description
1 polymer ?
#
loop_
_entity_poly.entity_id
_entity_poly.type
_entity_poly.pdbx_seq_one_letter_code
_entity_poly.pdbx_strand_id
1 'polypeptide(L)'
;MFVRENYMQSVLRAGGIPVLLPEVEDEATAKAMIDHLDGLLLAGGGDVLPSRYGEEKLPACGEDDPQRDIFELLIIPMAVARNMPVFGICRGIQVLNVAMGGTLIQDIESQKGIPTKMHQQEPPYGAPVHTVRFERGSIFEAHYRRDGNADQQHAPSIH
;
A
#
# COMPACT_ATOMS: atom_id res chain seq x y z
N MET A 1 -8.79 -14.14 -1.45
CA MET A 1 -8.57 -12.65 -1.38
C MET A 1 -9.89 -11.93 -1.18
N PHE A 2 -9.98 -10.95 -0.27
CA PHE A 2 -11.15 -10.07 -0.09
C PHE A 2 -10.69 -8.61 -0.27
N VAL A 3 -11.18 -7.95 -1.32
CA VAL A 3 -10.91 -6.52 -1.55
C VAL A 3 -12.14 -5.73 -1.14
N ARG A 4 -11.97 -4.72 -0.30
CA ARG A 4 -13.09 -3.86 0.12
C ARG A 4 -13.61 -3.06 -1.07
N GLU A 5 -14.93 -2.95 -1.17
CA GLU A 5 -15.63 -2.26 -2.27
C GLU A 5 -15.15 -0.82 -2.50
N ASN A 6 -14.73 -0.12 -1.44
CA ASN A 6 -14.27 1.27 -1.55
C ASN A 6 -13.04 1.46 -2.45
N TYR A 7 -12.16 0.45 -2.60
CA TYR A 7 -11.04 0.52 -3.56
C TYR A 7 -11.57 0.58 -4.99
N MET A 8 -12.49 -0.32 -5.33
CA MET A 8 -13.11 -0.36 -6.66
C MET A 8 -13.87 0.91 -6.97
N GLN A 9 -14.66 1.41 -6.01
CA GLN A 9 -15.40 2.67 -6.14
C GLN A 9 -14.47 3.87 -6.31
N SER A 10 -13.28 3.85 -5.69
CA SER A 10 -12.30 4.93 -5.86
C SER A 10 -11.70 4.95 -7.27
N VAL A 11 -11.39 3.78 -7.83
CA VAL A 11 -10.92 3.65 -9.22
C VAL A 11 -11.98 4.13 -10.20
N LEU A 12 -13.24 3.71 -10.02
CA LEU A 12 -14.37 4.16 -10.85
C LEU A 12 -14.57 5.68 -10.81
N ARG A 13 -14.52 6.28 -9.62
CA ARG A 13 -14.63 7.74 -9.46
C ARG A 13 -13.49 8.50 -10.11
N ALA A 14 -12.30 7.90 -10.20
CA ALA A 14 -11.17 8.45 -10.91
C ALA A 14 -11.24 8.24 -12.45
N GLY A 15 -12.31 7.62 -12.97
CA GLY A 15 -12.50 7.36 -14.39
C GLY A 15 -11.83 6.07 -14.88
N GLY A 16 -11.29 5.26 -13.99
CA GLY A 16 -10.67 3.96 -14.31
C GLY A 16 -11.69 2.81 -14.33
N ILE A 17 -11.29 1.69 -14.91
CA ILE A 17 -12.05 0.44 -14.90
C ILE A 17 -11.32 -0.54 -13.96
N PRO A 18 -11.88 -0.84 -12.77
CA PRO A 18 -11.24 -1.76 -11.84
C PRO A 18 -11.37 -3.21 -12.31
N VAL A 19 -10.25 -3.93 -12.32
CA VAL A 19 -10.18 -5.36 -12.58
C VAL A 19 -9.55 -6.04 -11.38
N LEU A 20 -10.22 -7.06 -10.82
CA LEU A 20 -9.63 -7.89 -9.77
C LEU A 20 -8.78 -8.98 -10.40
N LEU A 21 -7.53 -9.07 -9.97
CA LEU A 21 -6.63 -10.12 -10.42
C LEU A 21 -6.75 -11.34 -9.50
N PRO A 22 -6.93 -12.55 -10.03
CA PRO A 22 -6.78 -13.76 -9.25
C PRO A 22 -5.30 -13.95 -8.87
N GLU A 23 -5.05 -14.49 -7.69
CA GLU A 23 -3.71 -14.87 -7.26
C GLU A 23 -3.25 -16.10 -8.07
N VAL A 24 -2.13 -15.97 -8.77
CA VAL A 24 -1.51 -17.05 -9.55
C VAL A 24 -0.02 -17.10 -9.22
N GLU A 25 0.56 -18.29 -9.33
CA GLU A 25 2.01 -18.50 -9.14
C GLU A 25 2.73 -18.65 -10.48
N ASP A 26 1.97 -18.88 -11.56
CA ASP A 26 2.53 -19.03 -12.90
C ASP A 26 2.92 -17.69 -13.49
N GLU A 27 4.20 -17.52 -13.77
CA GLU A 27 4.79 -16.27 -14.31
C GLU A 27 4.18 -15.85 -15.65
N ALA A 28 3.92 -16.81 -16.53
CA ALA A 28 3.38 -16.53 -17.86
C ALA A 28 1.95 -15.97 -17.76
N THR A 29 1.12 -16.55 -16.89
CA THR A 29 -0.23 -16.07 -16.61
C THR A 29 -0.20 -14.71 -15.93
N ALA A 30 0.63 -14.52 -14.90
CA ALA A 30 0.81 -13.25 -14.23
C ALA A 30 1.23 -12.14 -15.21
N LYS A 31 2.20 -12.44 -16.08
CA LYS A 31 2.63 -11.52 -17.13
C LYS A 31 1.52 -11.18 -18.10
N ALA A 32 0.76 -12.17 -18.56
CA ALA A 32 -0.36 -11.93 -19.46
C ALA A 32 -1.43 -11.01 -18.83
N MET A 33 -1.71 -11.15 -17.53
CA MET A 33 -2.61 -10.24 -16.82
C MET A 33 -2.05 -8.81 -16.80
N ILE A 34 -0.79 -8.65 -16.40
CA ILE A 34 -0.14 -7.33 -16.31
C ILE A 34 -0.05 -6.66 -17.68
N ASP A 35 0.11 -7.41 -18.75
CA ASP A 35 0.20 -6.87 -20.10
C ASP A 35 -1.09 -6.19 -20.59
N HIS A 36 -2.23 -6.46 -19.96
CA HIS A 36 -3.55 -5.88 -20.28
C HIS A 36 -3.98 -4.74 -19.34
N LEU A 37 -3.11 -4.30 -18.44
CA LEU A 37 -3.42 -3.26 -17.46
C LEU A 37 -2.67 -1.96 -17.77
N ASP A 38 -3.29 -0.84 -17.38
CA ASP A 38 -2.71 0.51 -17.48
C ASP A 38 -2.14 0.99 -16.14
N GLY A 39 -2.46 0.33 -15.04
CA GLY A 39 -1.98 0.65 -13.70
C GLY A 39 -2.23 -0.49 -12.71
N LEU A 40 -1.44 -0.51 -11.64
CA LEU A 40 -1.53 -1.50 -10.57
C LEU A 40 -1.85 -0.82 -9.24
N LEU A 41 -2.98 -1.21 -8.62
CA LEU A 41 -3.37 -0.78 -7.28
C LEU A 41 -3.15 -1.93 -6.29
N LEU A 42 -2.24 -1.73 -5.34
CA LEU A 42 -1.97 -2.66 -4.24
C LEU A 42 -2.81 -2.25 -3.03
N ALA A 43 -3.76 -3.08 -2.66
CA ALA A 43 -4.71 -2.79 -1.59
C ALA A 43 -4.11 -3.08 -0.20
N GLY A 44 -4.78 -2.56 0.84
CA GLY A 44 -4.50 -2.90 2.24
C GLY A 44 -4.77 -4.36 2.58
N GLY A 45 -4.38 -4.76 3.77
CA GLY A 45 -4.54 -6.15 4.25
C GLY A 45 -3.75 -6.40 5.53
N GLY A 46 -3.50 -7.68 5.83
CA GLY A 46 -2.60 -8.13 6.90
C GLY A 46 -1.13 -7.83 6.59
N ASP A 47 -0.23 -8.39 7.37
CA ASP A 47 1.19 -8.12 7.24
C ASP A 47 1.83 -8.88 6.06
N VAL A 48 2.93 -8.35 5.56
CA VAL A 48 3.81 -9.06 4.62
C VAL A 48 4.67 -10.02 5.43
N LEU A 49 4.74 -11.28 5.03
CA LEU A 49 5.50 -12.32 5.73
C LEU A 49 6.98 -11.93 5.87
N PRO A 50 7.53 -11.86 7.09
CA PRO A 50 8.90 -11.37 7.34
C PRO A 50 10.00 -12.11 6.57
N SER A 51 9.83 -13.40 6.27
CA SER A 51 10.78 -14.14 5.44
C SER A 51 10.91 -13.58 4.00
N ARG A 52 9.94 -12.77 3.53
CA ARG A 52 10.02 -12.13 2.21
C ARG A 52 11.05 -11.01 2.15
N TYR A 53 11.45 -10.47 3.31
CA TYR A 53 12.52 -9.46 3.42
C TYR A 53 13.67 -9.91 4.34
N GLY A 54 13.82 -11.23 4.52
CA GLY A 54 14.98 -11.84 5.18
C GLY A 54 14.97 -11.81 6.70
N GLU A 55 13.82 -11.62 7.32
CA GLU A 55 13.67 -11.57 8.78
C GLU A 55 12.88 -12.76 9.31
N GLU A 56 13.08 -13.10 10.59
CA GLU A 56 12.23 -14.03 11.33
C GLU A 56 10.96 -13.33 11.81
N LYS A 57 9.83 -14.07 11.80
CA LYS A 57 8.55 -13.53 12.26
C LYS A 57 8.56 -13.34 13.77
N LEU A 58 8.33 -12.10 14.22
CA LEU A 58 8.17 -11.77 15.64
C LEU A 58 6.79 -12.20 16.14
N PRO A 59 6.67 -12.52 17.46
CA PRO A 59 5.38 -12.88 18.06
C PRO A 59 4.29 -11.80 17.93
N ALA A 60 4.70 -10.53 17.83
CA ALA A 60 3.80 -9.39 17.69
C ALA A 60 3.42 -9.08 16.21
N CYS A 61 4.04 -9.76 15.24
CA CYS A 61 3.65 -9.65 13.84
C CYS A 61 2.24 -10.20 13.64
N GLY A 62 1.41 -9.47 12.88
CA GLY A 62 0.01 -9.83 12.65
C GLY A 62 -0.21 -11.04 11.74
N GLU A 63 -1.44 -11.16 11.25
CA GLU A 63 -1.80 -12.18 10.26
C GLU A 63 -1.16 -11.85 8.92
N ASP A 64 -0.58 -12.87 8.28
CA ASP A 64 0.00 -12.80 6.95
C ASP A 64 -0.82 -13.62 5.94
N ASP A 65 -0.59 -13.34 4.65
CA ASP A 65 -1.20 -14.07 3.54
C ASP A 65 -0.08 -14.46 2.56
N PRO A 66 0.55 -15.63 2.75
CA PRO A 66 1.70 -16.05 1.95
C PRO A 66 1.41 -16.18 0.46
N GLN A 67 0.19 -16.57 0.08
CA GLN A 67 -0.21 -16.70 -1.33
C GLN A 67 -0.28 -15.34 -2.01
N ARG A 68 -0.89 -14.39 -1.33
CA ARG A 68 -0.93 -13.01 -1.77
C ARG A 68 0.47 -12.39 -1.88
N ASP A 69 1.35 -12.67 -0.92
CA ASP A 69 2.75 -12.21 -0.98
C ASP A 69 3.47 -12.74 -2.21
N ILE A 70 3.34 -14.05 -2.50
CA ILE A 70 3.93 -14.67 -3.70
C ILE A 70 3.45 -13.95 -4.95
N PHE A 71 2.15 -13.78 -5.08
CA PHE A 71 1.55 -13.15 -6.26
C PHE A 71 1.96 -11.68 -6.40
N GLU A 72 1.84 -10.87 -5.34
CA GLU A 72 2.17 -9.45 -5.42
C GLU A 72 3.67 -9.23 -5.68
N LEU A 73 4.56 -10.01 -5.04
CA LEU A 73 6.00 -9.94 -5.29
C LEU A 73 6.39 -10.43 -6.70
N LEU A 74 5.56 -11.24 -7.34
CA LEU A 74 5.73 -11.64 -8.73
C LEU A 74 5.33 -10.52 -9.71
N ILE A 75 4.17 -9.88 -9.50
CA ILE A 75 3.62 -8.91 -10.46
C ILE A 75 4.21 -7.49 -10.32
N ILE A 76 4.65 -7.08 -9.13
CA ILE A 76 5.20 -5.74 -8.92
C ILE A 76 6.43 -5.47 -9.80
N PRO A 77 7.47 -6.34 -9.85
CA PRO A 77 8.60 -6.15 -10.74
C PRO A 77 8.20 -6.08 -12.22
N MET A 78 7.19 -6.86 -12.64
CA MET A 78 6.70 -6.83 -14.02
C MET A 78 6.06 -5.48 -14.35
N ALA A 79 5.25 -4.93 -13.45
CA ALA A 79 4.63 -3.61 -13.61
C ALA A 79 5.70 -2.49 -13.66
N VAL A 80 6.68 -2.53 -12.76
CA VAL A 80 7.79 -1.57 -12.71
C VAL A 80 8.62 -1.62 -13.98
N ALA A 81 8.97 -2.80 -14.48
CA ALA A 81 9.74 -2.98 -15.72
C ALA A 81 9.05 -2.38 -16.95
N ARG A 82 7.72 -2.27 -16.92
CA ARG A 82 6.90 -1.65 -17.98
C ARG A 82 6.67 -0.15 -17.77
N ASN A 83 7.28 0.47 -16.75
CA ASN A 83 6.96 1.82 -16.31
C ASN A 83 5.45 2.04 -16.04
N MET A 84 4.74 0.97 -15.66
CA MET A 84 3.33 1.05 -15.29
C MET A 84 3.19 1.83 -13.98
N PRO A 85 2.22 2.74 -13.84
CA PRO A 85 1.92 3.35 -12.56
C PRO A 85 1.52 2.31 -11.52
N VAL A 86 2.20 2.32 -10.37
CA VAL A 86 1.89 1.44 -9.22
C VAL A 86 1.51 2.32 -8.03
N PHE A 87 0.36 2.04 -7.43
CA PHE A 87 -0.10 2.76 -6.25
C PHE A 87 -0.41 1.80 -5.10
N GLY A 88 0.31 1.94 -4.00
CA GLY A 88 0.12 1.13 -2.79
C GLY A 88 -0.64 1.87 -1.70
N ILE A 89 -1.58 1.19 -1.05
CA ILE A 89 -2.34 1.72 0.10
C ILE A 89 -2.15 0.79 1.29
N CYS A 90 -1.74 1.33 2.46
CA CYS A 90 -1.52 0.57 3.70
C CYS A 90 -0.52 -0.58 3.45
N ARG A 91 -0.93 -1.86 3.59
CA ARG A 91 -0.10 -3.01 3.24
C ARG A 91 0.48 -2.94 1.81
N GLY A 92 -0.26 -2.34 0.87
CA GLY A 92 0.23 -2.16 -0.50
C GLY A 92 1.53 -1.36 -0.59
N ILE A 93 1.74 -0.36 0.28
CA ILE A 93 3.02 0.38 0.37
C ILE A 93 4.11 -0.54 0.92
N GLN A 94 3.78 -1.38 1.88
CA GLN A 94 4.72 -2.29 2.53
C GLN A 94 5.25 -3.33 1.54
N VAL A 95 4.36 -4.02 0.82
CA VAL A 95 4.77 -5.02 -0.17
C VAL A 95 5.53 -4.39 -1.34
N LEU A 96 5.17 -3.17 -1.75
CA LEU A 96 5.92 -2.43 -2.75
C LEU A 96 7.35 -2.13 -2.28
N ASN A 97 7.52 -1.69 -1.03
CA ASN A 97 8.84 -1.47 -0.42
C ASN A 97 9.68 -2.77 -0.41
N VAL A 98 9.08 -3.89 -0.02
CA VAL A 98 9.75 -5.20 -0.02
C VAL A 98 10.13 -5.63 -1.44
N ALA A 99 9.24 -5.47 -2.41
CA ALA A 99 9.52 -5.78 -3.82
C ALA A 99 10.68 -4.95 -4.40
N MET A 100 10.90 -3.74 -3.86
CA MET A 100 12.02 -2.87 -4.23
C MET A 100 13.28 -3.11 -3.38
N GLY A 101 13.32 -4.16 -2.56
CA GLY A 101 14.48 -4.56 -1.76
C GLY A 101 14.55 -3.93 -0.36
N GLY A 102 13.48 -3.28 0.09
CA GLY A 102 13.37 -2.73 1.43
C GLY A 102 12.94 -3.75 2.48
N THR A 103 13.03 -3.35 3.76
CA THR A 103 12.55 -4.12 4.91
C THR A 103 11.43 -3.38 5.63
N LEU A 104 10.79 -4.02 6.60
CA LEU A 104 9.65 -3.48 7.34
C LEU A 104 9.92 -3.52 8.85
N ILE A 105 9.27 -2.63 9.58
CA ILE A 105 9.09 -2.74 11.02
C ILE A 105 7.86 -3.62 11.24
N GLN A 106 8.05 -4.81 11.81
CA GLN A 106 6.97 -5.79 12.00
C GLN A 106 5.97 -5.34 13.05
N ASP A 107 6.44 -4.70 14.12
CA ASP A 107 5.60 -4.13 15.17
C ASP A 107 6.24 -2.86 15.73
N ILE A 108 5.52 -1.76 15.62
CA ILE A 108 6.02 -0.43 16.01
C ILE A 108 6.24 -0.35 17.53
N GLU A 109 5.36 -0.95 18.32
CA GLU A 109 5.44 -0.87 19.76
C GLU A 109 6.65 -1.63 20.31
N SER A 110 6.84 -2.88 19.92
CA SER A 110 7.96 -3.69 20.40
C SER A 110 9.31 -3.27 19.84
N GLN A 111 9.36 -2.80 18.58
CA GLN A 111 10.62 -2.44 17.93
C GLN A 111 11.02 -0.97 18.07
N LYS A 112 10.08 -0.06 18.33
CA LYS A 112 10.30 1.39 18.42
C LYS A 112 9.85 2.00 19.74
N GLY A 113 9.12 1.28 20.58
CA GLY A 113 8.57 1.79 21.83
C GLY A 113 7.46 2.84 21.65
N ILE A 114 6.84 2.89 20.46
CA ILE A 114 5.76 3.83 20.16
C ILE A 114 4.43 3.09 20.34
N PRO A 115 3.52 3.57 21.23
CA PRO A 115 2.26 2.88 21.49
C PRO A 115 1.40 2.73 20.22
N THR A 116 1.01 1.52 19.89
CA THR A 116 0.23 1.21 18.68
C THR A 116 -1.13 1.89 18.66
N LYS A 117 -1.73 2.14 19.84
CA LYS A 117 -3.03 2.85 19.95
C LYS A 117 -3.04 4.24 19.31
N MET A 118 -1.88 4.90 19.21
CA MET A 118 -1.77 6.20 18.54
C MET A 118 -1.95 6.11 17.02
N HIS A 119 -1.84 4.90 16.44
CA HIS A 119 -1.92 4.66 15.00
C HIS A 119 -3.17 3.89 14.58
N GLN A 120 -3.96 3.40 15.55
CA GLN A 120 -5.24 2.75 15.29
C GLN A 120 -6.37 3.78 15.40
N GLN A 121 -7.05 4.01 14.29
CA GLN A 121 -8.22 4.87 14.29
C GLN A 121 -9.43 4.11 14.82
N GLU A 122 -10.10 4.70 15.82
CA GLU A 122 -11.41 4.25 16.31
C GLU A 122 -12.55 4.92 15.53
N PRO A 123 -13.74 4.29 15.46
CA PRO A 123 -14.91 4.95 14.89
C PRO A 123 -15.26 6.28 15.56
N PRO A 124 -15.74 7.29 14.79
CA PRO A 124 -16.02 7.26 13.36
C PRO A 124 -14.75 7.44 12.51
N TYR A 125 -14.55 6.55 11.52
CA TYR A 125 -13.36 6.52 10.66
C TYR A 125 -13.20 7.73 9.70
N GLY A 126 -14.13 8.68 9.72
CA GLY A 126 -14.09 9.85 8.85
C GLY A 126 -13.28 11.02 9.39
N ALA A 127 -12.83 10.97 10.66
CA ALA A 127 -12.04 12.04 11.26
C ALA A 127 -10.54 11.84 10.95
N PRO A 128 -9.80 12.88 10.48
CA PRO A 128 -8.35 12.77 10.30
C PRO A 128 -7.66 12.66 11.66
N VAL A 129 -6.74 11.69 11.81
CA VAL A 129 -6.00 11.43 13.05
C VAL A 129 -4.50 11.69 12.93
N HIS A 130 -4.00 11.82 11.69
CA HIS A 130 -2.60 12.12 11.41
C HIS A 130 -2.46 13.26 10.42
N THR A 131 -1.32 13.95 10.49
CA THR A 131 -0.90 14.92 9.50
C THR A 131 0.11 14.29 8.56
N VAL A 132 0.08 14.69 7.29
CA VAL A 132 1.04 14.27 6.28
C VAL A 132 1.73 15.47 5.69
N ARG A 133 3.02 15.30 5.34
CA ARG A 133 3.78 16.30 4.61
C ARG A 133 4.06 15.76 3.21
N PHE A 134 3.71 16.50 2.20
CA PHE A 134 4.07 16.18 0.83
C PHE A 134 5.41 16.82 0.48
N GLU A 135 6.26 16.08 -0.23
CA GLU A 135 7.45 16.65 -0.83
C GLU A 135 7.08 17.62 -1.95
N ARG A 136 7.82 18.75 -2.03
CA ARG A 136 7.60 19.74 -3.07
C ARG A 136 7.81 19.14 -4.46
N GLY A 137 6.86 19.37 -5.36
CA GLY A 137 6.89 18.84 -6.72
C GLY A 137 6.44 17.38 -6.84
N SER A 138 6.03 16.74 -5.73
CA SER A 138 5.45 15.39 -5.79
C SER A 138 4.07 15.40 -6.46
N ILE A 139 3.70 14.24 -7.02
CA ILE A 139 2.36 14.03 -7.60
C ILE A 139 1.27 14.29 -6.55
N PHE A 140 1.49 13.89 -5.30
CA PHE A 140 0.54 14.10 -4.22
C PHE A 140 0.36 15.58 -3.89
N GLU A 141 1.44 16.39 -3.84
CA GLU A 141 1.33 17.83 -3.64
C GLU A 141 0.52 18.48 -4.79
N ALA A 142 0.78 18.11 -6.03
CA ALA A 142 0.09 18.65 -7.19
C ALA A 142 -1.41 18.32 -7.17
N HIS A 143 -1.80 17.11 -6.76
CA HIS A 143 -3.21 16.72 -6.64
C HIS A 143 -3.90 17.43 -5.48
N TYR A 144 -3.27 17.46 -4.30
CA TYR A 144 -3.84 18.08 -3.11
C TYR A 144 -4.10 19.57 -3.30
N ARG A 145 -3.21 20.30 -4.01
CA ARG A 145 -3.40 21.72 -4.33
C ARG A 145 -4.53 21.97 -5.33
N ARG A 146 -4.79 21.04 -6.26
CA ARG A 146 -5.89 21.16 -7.24
C ARG A 146 -7.25 21.10 -6.58
N ASP A 147 -7.39 20.32 -5.52
CA ASP A 147 -8.66 20.12 -4.81
C ASP A 147 -9.01 21.24 -3.82
N GLY A 148 -8.29 22.37 -3.86
CA GLY A 148 -8.59 23.57 -3.06
C GLY A 148 -8.21 23.49 -1.57
N ASN A 149 -7.49 22.45 -1.16
CA ASN A 149 -7.08 22.23 0.23
C ASN A 149 -5.76 22.94 0.61
N ALA A 150 -5.39 24.00 -0.11
CA ALA A 150 -4.10 24.68 0.07
C ALA A 150 -3.89 25.35 1.45
N ASP A 151 -4.95 25.57 2.20
CA ASP A 151 -4.91 26.39 3.43
C ASP A 151 -4.73 25.60 4.74
N GLN A 152 -4.59 24.27 4.73
CA GLN A 152 -4.37 23.49 5.96
C GLN A 152 -2.88 23.28 6.28
N GLN A 153 -2.05 24.29 6.09
CA GLN A 153 -0.60 24.23 6.37
C GLN A 153 -0.20 24.41 7.84
N HIS A 154 -1.10 24.27 8.80
CA HIS A 154 -0.77 24.41 10.23
C HIS A 154 -1.17 23.17 11.02
N ALA A 155 -0.33 22.15 11.00
CA ALA A 155 -0.34 21.12 12.01
C ALA A 155 1.11 20.82 12.45
N PRO A 156 1.37 20.63 13.76
CA PRO A 156 2.71 20.50 14.29
C PRO A 156 3.44 19.27 13.72
N SER A 157 4.69 19.49 13.39
CA SER A 157 5.61 18.43 12.95
C SER A 157 5.87 17.47 14.11
N ILE A 158 5.59 16.20 13.94
CA ILE A 158 6.19 15.15 14.76
C ILE A 158 7.52 14.82 14.12
N HIS A 159 8.61 15.08 14.84
CA HIS A 159 9.97 14.71 14.47
C HIS A 159 10.25 13.28 14.88
#